data_d9d7b4d7587fd80c84001050e8489738
#
_entry.id   d9d7b4d7587fd80c84001050e8489738
#
_cell.length_a   1.000
_cell.length_b   1.000
_cell.length_c   1.000
_cell.angle_alpha   90.00
_cell.angle_beta   90.00
_cell.angle_gamma   90.00
#
_symmetry.space_group_name_H-M   'P 1'
#
loop_
_entity.id
_entity.type
_entity.pdbx_description
1 polymer ?
#
loop_
_entity_poly.entity_id
_entity_poly.type
_entity_poly.pdbx_seq_one_letter_code
_entity_poly.pdbx_strand_id
1 'polypeptide(L)'
;MDRAINDATLGKAGDIYQYYIALRDCFKMKTGDKLQIEINGDVSLITNLSQESFQKEVKHHFGKKNLAERDKDFWKTLSNWYVEYDKISDFSNLILFTTASISSKSPFYKWNEKGANDKLNILLDIGKETKEREETFRKFYNKIFDRNLFDEGKIKDILRRFTIEASQHQITGISSEFNQYIGYIPECNRDLYIAALLGRIVSIVKEPPHKWEVTRKQFDLILQQESPNYVNKIQSPLPVEFENLELSEESIKLLHEKNFVEEIKRIQYEREIPYAISDYWRAQNTVIRYFRDNFLYVDSLKHYRNDLEVRLRYVHMSTEKSVNRSLKIRSLLTWFGTCRIPSAGAVTT
;
A
#
# COMPACT_ATOMS: atom_id res chain seq x y z
N MET A 1 5.14 -23.71 9.41
CA MET A 1 6.52 -23.20 9.38
C MET A 1 6.72 -22.38 10.64
N ASP A 2 7.68 -22.76 11.47
CA ASP A 2 8.05 -21.98 12.64
C ASP A 2 8.77 -20.71 12.17
N ARG A 3 8.39 -19.58 12.77
CA ARG A 3 8.98 -18.29 12.45
C ARG A 3 10.34 -18.15 13.13
N ALA A 4 11.27 -17.45 12.48
CA ALA A 4 12.54 -17.11 13.10
C ALA A 4 12.33 -16.23 14.35
N ILE A 5 13.22 -16.33 15.35
CA ILE A 5 13.13 -15.59 16.61
C ILE A 5 13.10 -14.06 16.38
N ASN A 6 13.74 -13.60 15.33
CA ASN A 6 13.82 -12.18 14.95
C ASN A 6 12.84 -11.78 13.83
N ASP A 7 11.82 -12.60 13.53
CA ASP A 7 10.79 -12.28 12.55
C ASP A 7 9.91 -11.10 13.03
N ALA A 8 10.14 -9.93 12.50
CA ALA A 8 9.41 -8.70 12.80
C ALA A 8 8.18 -8.48 11.88
N THR A 9 7.84 -9.42 10.99
CA THR A 9 6.81 -9.26 9.95
C THR A 9 5.46 -8.81 10.52
N LEU A 10 5.01 -9.40 11.63
CA LEU A 10 3.73 -9.04 12.24
C LEU A 10 3.73 -7.61 12.82
N GLY A 11 4.86 -7.19 13.42
CA GLY A 11 5.02 -5.82 13.90
C GLY A 11 4.97 -4.83 12.73
N LYS A 12 5.72 -5.12 11.67
CA LYS A 12 5.73 -4.28 10.47
C LYS A 12 4.38 -4.21 9.75
N ALA A 13 3.62 -5.29 9.74
CA ALA A 13 2.26 -5.25 9.23
C ALA A 13 1.34 -4.35 10.06
N GLY A 14 1.56 -4.26 11.39
CA GLY A 14 0.90 -3.28 12.25
C GLY A 14 1.24 -1.84 11.88
N ASP A 15 2.52 -1.54 11.65
CA ASP A 15 2.99 -0.23 11.20
C ASP A 15 2.35 0.14 9.85
N ILE A 16 2.34 -0.79 8.88
CA ILE A 16 1.70 -0.57 7.56
C ILE A 16 0.19 -0.32 7.73
N TYR A 17 -0.48 -1.06 8.60
CA TYR A 17 -1.90 -0.88 8.84
C TYR A 17 -2.22 0.52 9.37
N GLN A 18 -1.43 1.06 10.31
CA GLN A 18 -1.66 2.42 10.79
C GLN A 18 -1.48 3.48 9.69
N TYR A 19 -0.58 3.25 8.71
CA TYR A 19 -0.43 4.14 7.56
C TYR A 19 -1.66 4.12 6.64
N TYR A 20 -2.31 2.95 6.46
CA TYR A 20 -3.60 2.88 5.78
C TYR A 20 -4.68 3.65 6.53
N ILE A 21 -4.72 3.57 7.86
CA ILE A 21 -5.68 4.33 8.68
C ILE A 21 -5.40 5.83 8.57
N ALA A 22 -4.13 6.24 8.60
CA ALA A 22 -3.75 7.62 8.36
C ALA A 22 -4.19 8.12 6.97
N LEU A 23 -3.93 7.34 5.92
CA LEU A 23 -4.39 7.67 4.55
C LEU A 23 -5.91 7.81 4.49
N ARG A 24 -6.66 6.88 5.11
CA ARG A 24 -8.12 6.95 5.19
C ARG A 24 -8.59 8.23 5.89
N ASP A 25 -7.95 8.60 6.97
CA ASP A 25 -8.31 9.79 7.73
C ASP A 25 -7.90 11.08 6.98
N CYS A 26 -6.86 11.05 6.11
CA CYS A 26 -6.56 12.16 5.18
C CYS A 26 -7.74 12.47 4.25
N PHE A 27 -8.46 11.47 3.76
CA PHE A 27 -9.65 11.72 2.92
C PHE A 27 -10.78 12.44 3.67
N LYS A 28 -10.84 12.32 5.00
CA LYS A 28 -11.86 12.96 5.85
C LYS A 28 -11.49 14.36 6.29
N MET A 29 -10.23 14.79 6.09
CA MET A 29 -9.79 16.13 6.49
C MET A 29 -10.60 17.23 5.80
N LYS A 30 -10.85 18.31 6.55
CA LYS A 30 -11.44 19.56 6.09
C LYS A 30 -10.35 20.60 5.83
N THR A 31 -10.70 21.70 5.19
CA THR A 31 -9.78 22.82 4.97
C THR A 31 -9.30 23.35 6.32
N GLY A 32 -7.99 23.47 6.48
CA GLY A 32 -7.33 23.89 7.72
C GLY A 32 -6.91 22.74 8.63
N ASP A 33 -7.36 21.51 8.36
CA ASP A 33 -6.95 20.35 9.13
C ASP A 33 -5.52 19.92 8.80
N LYS A 34 -4.93 19.25 9.79
CA LYS A 34 -3.58 18.75 9.77
C LYS A 34 -3.56 17.36 10.43
N LEU A 35 -3.14 16.36 9.68
CA LEU A 35 -2.97 15.00 10.19
C LEU A 35 -1.51 14.74 10.49
N GLN A 36 -1.24 14.12 11.63
CA GLN A 36 0.10 13.74 12.08
C GLN A 36 0.16 12.21 12.25
N ILE A 37 1.29 11.64 11.92
CA ILE A 37 1.59 10.20 12.05
C ILE A 37 2.80 10.08 12.97
N GLU A 38 2.74 9.23 13.99
CA GLU A 38 3.82 8.94 14.93
C GLU A 38 4.37 10.19 15.68
N ILE A 39 3.61 11.27 15.74
CA ILE A 39 4.01 12.49 16.47
C ILE A 39 3.29 12.55 17.82
N ASN A 40 1.97 12.41 17.79
CA ASN A 40 1.12 12.39 18.97
C ASN A 40 0.26 11.13 18.95
N GLY A 41 0.88 9.96 19.22
CA GLY A 41 0.26 8.64 19.00
C GLY A 41 0.38 8.17 17.56
N ASP A 42 -0.24 7.03 17.23
CA ASP A 42 -0.12 6.40 15.91
C ASP A 42 -0.66 7.32 14.80
N VAL A 43 -1.86 7.91 15.00
CA VAL A 43 -2.48 8.89 14.08
C VAL A 43 -3.19 9.97 14.89
N SER A 44 -2.95 11.23 14.58
CA SER A 44 -3.67 12.33 15.23
C SER A 44 -4.14 13.37 14.23
N LEU A 45 -5.29 14.00 14.51
CA LEU A 45 -5.88 15.08 13.72
C LEU A 45 -5.93 16.35 14.57
N ILE A 46 -5.27 17.38 14.07
CA ILE A 46 -5.39 18.75 14.58
C ILE A 46 -6.30 19.53 13.66
N THR A 47 -7.34 20.12 14.22
CA THR A 47 -8.34 20.88 13.48
C THR A 47 -8.66 22.18 14.17
N ASN A 48 -9.12 23.17 13.42
CA ASN A 48 -9.61 24.43 13.98
C ASN A 48 -10.96 24.27 14.73
N LEU A 49 -11.65 23.15 14.49
CA LEU A 49 -12.88 22.78 15.20
C LEU A 49 -12.51 21.93 16.41
N SER A 50 -12.37 22.56 17.56
CA SER A 50 -11.88 21.91 18.80
C SER A 50 -12.56 20.58 19.13
N GLN A 51 -13.83 20.38 18.77
CA GLN A 51 -14.57 19.15 19.04
C GLN A 51 -14.23 17.97 18.11
N GLU A 52 -13.54 18.19 17.00
CA GLU A 52 -13.23 17.16 16.00
C GLU A 52 -11.78 16.65 16.09
N SER A 53 -10.94 17.28 16.91
CA SER A 53 -9.56 16.80 17.08
C SER A 53 -9.53 15.42 17.72
N PHE A 54 -8.61 14.58 17.28
CA PHE A 54 -8.44 13.25 17.88
C PHE A 54 -6.98 12.83 17.94
N GLN A 55 -6.71 11.97 18.91
CA GLN A 55 -5.54 11.11 18.94
C GLN A 55 -6.00 9.66 18.91
N LYS A 56 -5.46 8.89 17.99
CA LYS A 56 -5.84 7.51 17.71
C LYS A 56 -4.66 6.58 17.90
N GLU A 57 -4.87 5.54 18.68
CA GLU A 57 -3.96 4.40 18.81
C GLU A 57 -4.50 3.25 17.99
N VAL A 58 -3.74 2.75 17.03
CA VAL A 58 -4.13 1.74 16.05
C VAL A 58 -3.54 0.38 16.44
N LYS A 59 -4.39 -0.63 16.62
CA LYS A 59 -3.98 -1.99 17.00
C LYS A 59 -4.50 -3.01 16.00
N HIS A 60 -3.61 -3.56 15.20
CA HIS A 60 -3.93 -4.58 14.21
C HIS A 60 -3.61 -5.98 14.74
N HIS A 61 -4.56 -6.88 14.56
CA HIS A 61 -4.41 -8.30 14.89
C HIS A 61 -4.84 -9.16 13.69
N PHE A 62 -4.01 -10.12 13.35
CA PHE A 62 -4.37 -11.12 12.34
C PHE A 62 -5.34 -12.14 12.91
N GLY A 63 -6.34 -12.51 12.12
CA GLY A 63 -7.35 -13.48 12.52
C GLY A 63 -8.36 -12.93 13.53
N LYS A 64 -9.13 -13.82 14.15
CA LYS A 64 -10.16 -13.46 15.13
C LYS A 64 -9.52 -13.26 16.51
N LYS A 65 -9.57 -12.05 17.03
CA LYS A 65 -9.17 -11.70 18.39
C LYS A 65 -10.31 -10.98 19.08
N ASN A 66 -10.52 -11.27 20.37
CA ASN A 66 -11.38 -10.48 21.25
C ASN A 66 -10.52 -9.58 22.14
N LEU A 67 -10.97 -8.35 22.31
CA LEU A 67 -10.39 -7.42 23.28
C LEU A 67 -10.78 -7.88 24.68
N ALA A 68 -9.86 -8.54 25.35
CA ALA A 68 -10.07 -9.05 26.69
C ALA A 68 -10.00 -7.91 27.73
N GLU A 69 -10.58 -8.12 28.92
CA GLU A 69 -10.59 -7.15 30.03
C GLU A 69 -9.16 -6.71 30.48
N ARG A 70 -8.17 -7.60 30.31
CA ARG A 70 -6.77 -7.37 30.68
C ARG A 70 -5.85 -7.33 29.46
N ASP A 71 -6.41 -6.99 28.30
CA ASP A 71 -5.64 -6.91 27.06
C ASP A 71 -4.53 -5.86 27.17
N LYS A 72 -3.33 -6.26 26.80
CA LYS A 72 -2.13 -5.40 26.84
C LYS A 72 -2.33 -4.12 26.05
N ASP A 73 -2.97 -4.17 24.90
CA ASP A 73 -3.08 -3.02 24.00
C ASP A 73 -4.00 -1.95 24.63
N PHE A 74 -5.11 -2.36 25.22
CA PHE A 74 -5.99 -1.45 25.95
C PHE A 74 -5.26 -0.75 27.11
N TRP A 75 -4.64 -1.54 27.98
CA TRP A 75 -4.01 -1.01 29.19
C TRP A 75 -2.74 -0.21 28.90
N LYS A 76 -1.96 -0.61 27.91
CA LYS A 76 -0.81 0.17 27.44
C LYS A 76 -1.25 1.53 26.91
N THR A 77 -2.27 1.55 26.04
CA THR A 77 -2.82 2.79 25.48
C THR A 77 -3.31 3.72 26.59
N LEU A 78 -4.17 3.23 27.48
CA LEU A 78 -4.71 4.02 28.57
C LEU A 78 -3.59 4.55 29.50
N SER A 79 -2.60 3.71 29.83
CA SER A 79 -1.48 4.14 30.69
C SER A 79 -0.60 5.18 30.01
N ASN A 80 -0.40 5.10 28.70
CA ASN A 80 0.35 6.11 27.97
C ASN A 80 -0.37 7.47 28.02
N TRP A 81 -1.67 7.49 27.73
CA TRP A 81 -2.48 8.71 27.84
C TRP A 81 -2.49 9.30 29.26
N TYR A 82 -2.50 8.46 30.27
CA TYR A 82 -2.46 8.92 31.65
C TYR A 82 -1.10 9.53 31.98
N VAL A 83 0.00 8.91 31.60
CA VAL A 83 1.36 9.40 31.86
C VAL A 83 1.66 10.68 31.05
N GLU A 84 1.21 10.71 29.79
CA GLU A 84 1.46 11.83 28.87
C GLU A 84 0.27 12.79 28.77
N TYR A 85 -0.49 12.95 29.86
CA TYR A 85 -1.77 13.69 29.87
C TYR A 85 -1.65 15.08 29.27
N ASP A 86 -0.60 15.83 29.59
CA ASP A 86 -0.42 17.19 29.07
C ASP A 86 -0.29 17.24 27.55
N LYS A 87 0.29 16.20 26.95
CA LYS A 87 0.45 16.11 25.49
C LYS A 87 -0.87 15.80 24.76
N ILE A 88 -1.82 15.21 25.47
CA ILE A 88 -3.11 14.85 24.90
C ILE A 88 -4.24 15.81 25.26
N SER A 89 -3.93 16.88 26.00
CA SER A 89 -4.91 17.86 26.48
C SER A 89 -5.69 18.52 25.33
N ASP A 90 -5.06 18.74 24.20
CA ASP A 90 -5.62 19.44 23.04
C ASP A 90 -6.53 18.55 22.17
N PHE A 91 -6.56 17.25 22.43
CA PHE A 91 -7.42 16.33 21.68
C PHE A 91 -8.75 16.11 22.36
N SER A 92 -9.84 16.36 21.66
CA SER A 92 -11.21 16.16 22.16
C SER A 92 -11.62 14.70 22.17
N ASN A 93 -10.99 13.87 21.35
CA ASN A 93 -11.28 12.46 21.20
C ASN A 93 -10.02 11.63 21.33
N LEU A 94 -10.06 10.62 22.19
CA LEU A 94 -9.01 9.61 22.35
C LEU A 94 -9.57 8.28 21.88
N ILE A 95 -8.97 7.69 20.85
CA ILE A 95 -9.56 6.56 20.14
C ILE A 95 -8.61 5.36 20.20
N LEU A 96 -9.09 4.25 20.76
CA LEU A 96 -8.47 2.94 20.55
C LEU A 96 -9.12 2.30 19.32
N PHE A 97 -8.40 2.30 18.21
CA PHE A 97 -8.84 1.73 16.95
C PHE A 97 -8.27 0.32 16.81
N THR A 98 -9.12 -0.70 16.72
CA THR A 98 -8.63 -2.08 16.74
C THR A 98 -9.43 -3.03 15.85
N THR A 99 -8.73 -3.98 15.22
CA THR A 99 -9.36 -5.10 14.51
C THR A 99 -9.94 -6.16 15.45
N ALA A 100 -9.61 -6.11 16.76
CA ALA A 100 -10.20 -7.00 17.75
C ALA A 100 -11.69 -6.68 17.97
N SER A 101 -12.50 -7.71 18.19
CA SER A 101 -13.91 -7.57 18.52
C SER A 101 -14.14 -7.46 20.03
N ILE A 102 -15.30 -6.93 20.44
CA ILE A 102 -15.72 -6.89 21.83
C ILE A 102 -16.88 -7.85 22.01
N SER A 103 -16.69 -8.88 22.84
CA SER A 103 -17.76 -9.81 23.21
C SER A 103 -18.88 -9.11 24.00
N SER A 104 -20.13 -9.53 23.82
CA SER A 104 -21.28 -9.04 24.62
C SER A 104 -21.14 -9.32 26.12
N LYS A 105 -20.29 -10.26 26.52
CA LYS A 105 -19.98 -10.58 27.92
C LYS A 105 -18.78 -9.79 28.46
N SER A 106 -18.08 -9.00 27.61
CA SER A 106 -16.93 -8.21 28.04
C SER A 106 -17.37 -6.99 28.87
N PRO A 107 -16.63 -6.58 29.91
CA PRO A 107 -16.84 -5.31 30.59
C PRO A 107 -16.79 -4.10 29.65
N PHE A 108 -16.09 -4.23 28.52
CA PHE A 108 -15.98 -3.20 27.49
C PHE A 108 -17.14 -3.18 26.50
N TYR A 109 -18.10 -4.09 26.64
CA TYR A 109 -19.31 -4.07 25.81
C TYR A 109 -20.07 -2.74 25.98
N LYS A 110 -20.43 -2.11 24.87
CA LYS A 110 -21.05 -0.78 24.84
C LYS A 110 -20.23 0.31 25.57
N TRP A 111 -18.91 0.20 25.50
CA TRP A 111 -17.99 1.16 26.15
C TRP A 111 -18.29 2.61 25.82
N ASN A 112 -18.58 2.91 24.55
CA ASN A 112 -18.78 4.29 24.09
C ASN A 112 -20.10 4.91 24.58
N GLU A 113 -21.05 4.08 25.05
CA GLU A 113 -22.33 4.53 25.62
C GLU A 113 -22.21 4.85 27.12
N LYS A 114 -21.11 4.45 27.78
CA LYS A 114 -20.92 4.60 29.22
C LYS A 114 -20.34 5.96 29.60
N GLY A 115 -20.78 6.50 30.74
CA GLY A 115 -20.21 7.69 31.35
C GLY A 115 -18.80 7.46 31.93
N ALA A 116 -18.07 8.53 32.17
CA ALA A 116 -16.70 8.45 32.71
C ALA A 116 -16.64 7.72 34.07
N ASN A 117 -17.64 7.92 34.94
CA ASN A 117 -17.70 7.23 36.24
C ASN A 117 -17.93 5.71 36.06
N ASP A 118 -18.82 5.31 35.16
CA ASP A 118 -19.08 3.88 34.91
C ASP A 118 -17.83 3.20 34.31
N LYS A 119 -17.17 3.88 33.37
CA LYS A 119 -15.89 3.43 32.82
C LYS A 119 -14.84 3.26 33.90
N LEU A 120 -14.70 4.24 34.80
CA LEU A 120 -13.77 4.18 35.92
C LEU A 120 -14.06 2.99 36.84
N ASN A 121 -15.33 2.80 37.23
CA ASN A 121 -15.74 1.68 38.08
C ASN A 121 -15.39 0.33 37.44
N ILE A 122 -15.63 0.17 36.15
CA ILE A 122 -15.26 -1.04 35.39
C ILE A 122 -13.74 -1.28 35.51
N LEU A 123 -12.90 -0.25 35.31
CA LEU A 123 -11.46 -0.38 35.38
C LEU A 123 -10.98 -0.75 36.80
N LEU A 124 -11.56 -0.16 37.81
CA LEU A 124 -11.28 -0.49 39.20
C LEU A 124 -11.68 -1.93 39.55
N ASP A 125 -12.85 -2.39 39.10
CA ASP A 125 -13.32 -3.75 39.32
C ASP A 125 -12.41 -4.78 38.66
N ILE A 126 -11.97 -4.54 37.42
CA ILE A 126 -10.96 -5.38 36.75
C ILE A 126 -9.68 -5.48 37.57
N GLY A 127 -9.26 -4.38 38.21
CA GLY A 127 -8.05 -4.32 39.03
C GLY A 127 -8.13 -5.01 40.39
N LYS A 128 -9.35 -5.16 40.97
CA LYS A 128 -9.56 -5.81 42.26
C LYS A 128 -9.24 -7.31 42.26
N GLU A 129 -9.53 -7.99 41.16
CA GLU A 129 -9.26 -9.41 41.04
C GLU A 129 -7.78 -9.66 40.79
N THR A 130 -7.22 -10.67 41.43
CA THR A 130 -5.84 -11.12 41.16
C THR A 130 -5.93 -12.46 40.42
N LYS A 131 -5.26 -12.52 39.26
CA LYS A 131 -5.15 -13.75 38.44
C LYS A 131 -3.68 -14.13 38.32
N GLU A 132 -3.40 -15.40 38.00
CA GLU A 132 -2.05 -15.83 37.69
C GLU A 132 -1.52 -15.16 36.42
N ARG A 133 -0.21 -14.90 36.35
CA ARG A 133 0.49 -14.38 35.17
C ARG A 133 0.02 -13.01 34.69
N GLU A 134 -0.21 -12.08 35.60
CA GLU A 134 -0.72 -10.74 35.32
C GLU A 134 0.35 -9.64 35.21
N GLU A 135 1.60 -9.97 35.22
CA GLU A 135 2.71 -8.99 35.28
C GLU A 135 2.57 -7.86 34.27
N THR A 136 2.24 -8.20 33.00
CA THR A 136 2.08 -7.21 31.94
C THR A 136 0.87 -6.29 32.20
N PHE A 137 -0.25 -6.83 32.65
CA PHE A 137 -1.43 -6.03 33.00
C PHE A 137 -1.12 -5.12 34.19
N ARG A 138 -0.58 -5.69 35.29
CA ARG A 138 -0.26 -4.94 36.52
C ARG A 138 0.73 -3.83 36.28
N LYS A 139 1.72 -4.02 35.40
CA LYS A 139 2.65 -2.97 34.99
C LYS A 139 1.96 -1.72 34.47
N PHE A 140 0.94 -1.87 33.63
CA PHE A 140 0.21 -0.72 33.06
C PHE A 140 -0.87 -0.20 34.01
N TYR A 141 -1.58 -1.10 34.70
CA TYR A 141 -2.60 -0.75 35.69
C TYR A 141 -2.01 0.13 36.80
N ASN A 142 -0.88 -0.29 37.39
CA ASN A 142 -0.24 0.44 38.47
C ASN A 142 0.27 1.82 38.03
N LYS A 143 0.62 2.05 36.77
CA LYS A 143 0.98 3.41 36.32
C LYS A 143 -0.18 4.39 36.45
N ILE A 144 -1.42 3.91 36.45
CA ILE A 144 -2.62 4.73 36.54
C ILE A 144 -3.13 4.77 37.98
N PHE A 145 -3.18 3.62 38.63
CA PHE A 145 -3.88 3.40 39.91
C PHE A 145 -2.93 3.22 41.12
N ASP A 146 -1.65 3.58 40.99
CA ASP A 146 -0.75 3.69 42.14
C ASP A 146 -1.30 4.73 43.10
N ARG A 147 -1.45 4.36 44.38
CA ARG A 147 -2.03 5.22 45.46
C ARG A 147 -1.36 6.59 45.56
N ASN A 148 -0.06 6.69 45.25
CA ASN A 148 0.71 7.89 45.34
C ASN A 148 0.63 8.79 44.09
N LEU A 149 0.21 8.26 42.95
CA LEU A 149 0.21 8.92 41.64
C LEU A 149 -1.19 9.06 41.04
N PHE A 150 -2.20 8.46 41.68
CA PHE A 150 -3.56 8.44 41.18
C PHE A 150 -4.25 9.81 41.27
N ASP A 151 -4.64 10.31 40.11
CA ASP A 151 -5.45 11.52 39.96
C ASP A 151 -6.79 11.17 39.32
N GLU A 152 -7.86 11.21 40.10
CA GLU A 152 -9.20 10.86 39.66
C GLU A 152 -9.77 11.84 38.63
N GLY A 153 -9.43 13.14 38.75
CA GLY A 153 -9.85 14.15 37.77
C GLY A 153 -9.26 13.87 36.38
N LYS A 154 -7.95 13.59 36.37
CA LYS A 154 -7.20 13.27 35.15
C LYS A 154 -7.74 12.02 34.45
N ILE A 155 -7.93 10.91 35.18
CA ILE A 155 -8.43 9.70 34.57
C ILE A 155 -9.89 9.86 34.10
N LYS A 156 -10.74 10.56 34.82
CA LYS A 156 -12.13 10.83 34.40
C LYS A 156 -12.19 11.68 33.16
N ASP A 157 -11.30 12.65 33.00
CA ASP A 157 -11.22 13.46 31.79
C ASP A 157 -10.80 12.59 30.57
N ILE A 158 -9.76 11.76 30.73
CA ILE A 158 -9.38 10.79 29.70
C ILE A 158 -10.57 9.89 29.32
N LEU A 159 -11.25 9.29 30.32
CA LEU A 159 -12.35 8.35 30.10
C LEU A 159 -13.57 9.00 29.44
N ARG A 160 -13.80 10.30 29.65
CA ARG A 160 -14.86 11.06 28.97
C ARG A 160 -14.61 11.11 27.47
N ARG A 161 -13.36 11.32 27.07
CA ARG A 161 -12.91 11.44 25.66
C ARG A 161 -12.63 10.09 25.01
N PHE A 162 -12.44 9.02 25.80
CA PHE A 162 -12.00 7.73 25.34
C PHE A 162 -13.11 6.92 24.72
N THR A 163 -12.92 6.57 23.44
CA THR A 163 -13.78 5.66 22.67
C THR A 163 -13.00 4.46 22.13
N ILE A 164 -13.70 3.34 21.92
CA ILE A 164 -13.16 2.14 21.30
C ILE A 164 -13.84 1.92 19.96
N GLU A 165 -13.09 1.96 18.89
CA GLU A 165 -13.53 1.58 17.54
C GLU A 165 -13.04 0.15 17.26
N ALA A 166 -13.83 -0.83 17.71
CA ALA A 166 -13.53 -2.25 17.61
C ALA A 166 -14.04 -2.87 16.28
N SER A 167 -13.65 -4.12 16.01
CA SER A 167 -14.10 -4.90 14.85
C SER A 167 -13.81 -4.23 13.50
N GLN A 168 -12.74 -3.49 13.42
CA GLN A 168 -12.32 -2.83 12.18
C GLN A 168 -11.79 -3.84 11.16
N HIS A 169 -11.82 -3.50 9.89
CA HIS A 169 -11.28 -4.35 8.82
C HIS A 169 -9.81 -4.67 9.06
N GLN A 170 -9.43 -5.88 8.79
CA GLN A 170 -8.02 -6.28 8.79
C GLN A 170 -7.31 -5.68 7.57
N ILE A 171 -5.97 -5.68 7.60
CA ILE A 171 -5.16 -5.13 6.51
C ILE A 171 -5.51 -5.73 5.13
N THR A 172 -5.92 -6.99 5.08
CA THR A 172 -6.34 -7.69 3.85
C THR A 172 -7.63 -7.14 3.24
N GLY A 173 -8.49 -6.49 4.04
CA GLY A 173 -9.77 -5.92 3.60
C GLY A 173 -9.79 -4.40 3.58
N ILE A 174 -8.70 -3.73 3.97
CA ILE A 174 -8.68 -2.28 4.17
C ILE A 174 -8.90 -1.50 2.88
N SER A 175 -8.48 -2.02 1.72
CA SER A 175 -8.65 -1.37 0.42
C SER A 175 -10.11 -1.04 0.11
N SER A 176 -11.05 -1.89 0.55
CA SER A 176 -12.48 -1.66 0.31
C SER A 176 -13.03 -0.39 0.98
N GLU A 177 -12.43 0.05 2.08
CA GLU A 177 -12.83 1.28 2.77
C GLU A 177 -12.57 2.54 1.95
N PHE A 178 -11.65 2.48 0.99
CA PHE A 178 -11.32 3.61 0.13
C PHE A 178 -12.29 3.81 -1.03
N ASN A 179 -13.07 2.79 -1.40
CA ASN A 179 -13.96 2.83 -2.56
C ASN A 179 -14.92 4.03 -2.57
N GLN A 180 -15.39 4.46 -1.40
CA GLN A 180 -16.25 5.63 -1.25
C GLN A 180 -15.56 6.95 -1.61
N TYR A 181 -14.23 7.03 -1.51
CA TYR A 181 -13.45 8.24 -1.77
C TYR A 181 -12.87 8.27 -3.18
N ILE A 182 -12.60 7.10 -3.78
CA ILE A 182 -11.91 6.95 -5.05
C ILE A 182 -12.79 6.34 -6.14
N GLY A 183 -14.11 6.55 -6.05
CA GLY A 183 -15.08 6.02 -7.03
C GLY A 183 -14.83 6.45 -8.47
N TYR A 184 -14.12 7.56 -8.67
CA TYR A 184 -13.69 8.05 -9.98
C TYR A 184 -12.51 7.28 -10.59
N ILE A 185 -11.83 6.45 -9.81
CA ILE A 185 -10.76 5.56 -10.29
C ILE A 185 -11.39 4.24 -10.74
N PRO A 186 -11.08 3.74 -11.97
CA PRO A 186 -11.51 2.42 -12.41
C PRO A 186 -11.13 1.32 -11.42
N GLU A 187 -12.01 0.37 -11.22
CA GLU A 187 -11.85 -0.68 -10.20
C GLU A 187 -10.51 -1.42 -10.34
N CYS A 188 -10.11 -1.73 -11.56
CA CYS A 188 -8.82 -2.40 -11.85
C CYS A 188 -7.58 -1.61 -11.42
N ASN A 189 -7.69 -0.30 -11.20
CA ASN A 189 -6.57 0.57 -10.82
C ASN A 189 -6.60 1.00 -9.36
N ARG A 190 -7.67 0.70 -8.60
CA ARG A 190 -7.86 1.20 -7.24
C ARG A 190 -6.76 0.78 -6.29
N ASP A 191 -6.38 -0.48 -6.29
CA ASP A 191 -5.32 -0.98 -5.39
C ASP A 191 -3.96 -0.33 -5.70
N LEU A 192 -3.64 -0.15 -6.97
CA LEU A 192 -2.41 0.54 -7.38
C LEU A 192 -2.43 2.01 -6.99
N TYR A 193 -3.58 2.68 -7.15
CA TYR A 193 -3.74 4.07 -6.73
C TYR A 193 -3.61 4.23 -5.22
N ILE A 194 -4.25 3.37 -4.43
CA ILE A 194 -4.12 3.35 -2.96
C ILE A 194 -2.64 3.14 -2.56
N ALA A 195 -1.94 2.21 -3.20
CA ALA A 195 -0.53 1.95 -2.94
C ALA A 195 0.36 3.17 -3.27
N ALA A 196 0.06 3.88 -4.36
CA ALA A 196 0.78 5.11 -4.72
C ALA A 196 0.53 6.22 -3.68
N LEU A 197 -0.73 6.46 -3.29
CA LEU A 197 -1.08 7.42 -2.24
C LEU A 197 -0.40 7.08 -0.92
N LEU A 198 -0.39 5.80 -0.52
CA LEU A 198 0.30 5.34 0.68
C LEU A 198 1.79 5.64 0.59
N GLY A 199 2.42 5.35 -0.54
CA GLY A 199 3.84 5.66 -0.78
C GLY A 199 4.14 7.15 -0.66
N ARG A 200 3.24 8.03 -1.14
CA ARG A 200 3.37 9.49 -1.00
C ARG A 200 3.28 9.91 0.46
N ILE A 201 2.29 9.42 1.20
CA ILE A 201 2.11 9.72 2.64
C ILE A 201 3.33 9.27 3.45
N VAL A 202 3.80 8.03 3.24
CA VAL A 202 4.97 7.48 3.94
C VAL A 202 6.24 8.28 3.60
N SER A 203 6.34 8.82 2.39
CA SER A 203 7.53 9.55 1.95
C SER A 203 7.63 10.99 2.46
N ILE A 204 6.58 11.56 3.06
CA ILE A 204 6.58 12.95 3.55
C ILE A 204 7.73 13.20 4.53
N VAL A 205 8.03 12.24 5.40
CA VAL A 205 9.09 12.36 6.41
C VAL A 205 10.50 12.53 5.83
N LYS A 206 10.71 12.24 4.54
CA LYS A 206 12.02 12.40 3.88
C LYS A 206 12.44 13.85 3.76
N GLU A 207 11.46 14.75 3.63
CA GLU A 207 11.72 16.17 3.42
C GLU A 207 11.84 16.92 4.77
N PRO A 208 12.74 17.89 4.89
CA PRO A 208 12.79 18.75 6.06
C PRO A 208 11.44 19.46 6.32
N PRO A 209 11.02 19.62 7.54
CA PRO A 209 11.71 19.39 8.81
C PRO A 209 11.64 17.94 9.34
N HIS A 210 11.45 16.94 8.52
CA HIS A 210 11.34 15.51 8.88
C HIS A 210 10.18 15.23 9.86
N LYS A 211 9.11 16.01 9.76
CA LYS A 211 7.86 15.82 10.49
C LYS A 211 6.87 15.04 9.62
N TRP A 212 6.30 14.02 10.19
CA TRP A 212 5.29 13.23 9.49
C TRP A 212 3.91 13.85 9.66
N GLU A 213 3.72 14.96 8.97
CA GLU A 213 2.54 15.79 9.05
C GLU A 213 2.05 16.14 7.65
N VAL A 214 0.75 16.04 7.41
CA VAL A 214 0.12 16.38 6.15
C VAL A 214 -1.08 17.28 6.39
N THR A 215 -1.09 18.43 5.72
CA THR A 215 -2.26 19.34 5.71
C THR A 215 -3.26 18.89 4.63
N ARG A 216 -4.52 19.27 4.77
CA ARG A 216 -5.52 19.04 3.72
C ARG A 216 -5.05 19.53 2.35
N LYS A 217 -4.47 20.72 2.29
CA LYS A 217 -3.96 21.30 1.03
C LYS A 217 -2.86 20.43 0.39
N GLN A 218 -1.93 19.90 1.19
CA GLN A 218 -0.89 19.01 0.68
C GLN A 218 -1.50 17.69 0.18
N PHE A 219 -2.48 17.15 0.90
CA PHE A 219 -3.16 15.94 0.47
C PHE A 219 -3.92 16.14 -0.85
N ASP A 220 -4.61 17.28 -1.02
CA ASP A 220 -5.28 17.63 -2.28
C ASP A 220 -4.28 17.70 -3.45
N LEU A 221 -3.09 18.26 -3.23
CA LEU A 221 -2.01 18.27 -4.23
C LEU A 221 -1.52 16.85 -4.58
N ILE A 222 -1.38 15.98 -3.58
CA ILE A 222 -1.03 14.58 -3.82
C ILE A 222 -2.09 13.90 -4.69
N LEU A 223 -3.37 14.09 -4.37
CA LEU A 223 -4.48 13.54 -5.17
C LEU A 223 -4.44 14.05 -6.60
N GLN A 224 -4.24 15.37 -6.81
CA GLN A 224 -4.14 15.97 -8.13
C GLN A 224 -2.95 15.46 -8.95
N GLN A 225 -1.83 15.18 -8.31
CA GLN A 225 -0.62 14.66 -8.97
C GLN A 225 -0.75 13.18 -9.33
N GLU A 226 -1.37 12.39 -8.47
CA GLU A 226 -1.43 10.93 -8.67
C GLU A 226 -2.63 10.49 -9.52
N SER A 227 -3.81 11.11 -9.34
CA SER A 227 -5.03 10.63 -9.99
C SER A 227 -4.94 10.54 -11.52
N PRO A 228 -4.29 11.46 -12.28
CA PRO A 228 -4.21 11.34 -13.73
C PRO A 228 -3.57 10.04 -14.21
N ASN A 229 -2.69 9.46 -13.39
CA ASN A 229 -2.01 8.21 -13.72
C ASN A 229 -2.92 6.98 -13.63
N TYR A 230 -4.09 7.10 -12.96
CA TYR A 230 -4.97 5.97 -12.62
C TYR A 230 -6.40 6.12 -13.10
N VAL A 231 -6.82 7.31 -13.56
CA VAL A 231 -8.21 7.58 -14.02
C VAL A 231 -8.52 6.88 -15.35
N ASN A 232 -7.54 6.77 -16.22
CA ASN A 232 -7.75 6.09 -17.50
C ASN A 232 -7.67 4.58 -17.31
N LYS A 233 -8.48 3.79 -18.05
CA LYS A 233 -8.34 2.33 -18.11
C LYS A 233 -6.96 2.01 -18.65
N ILE A 234 -6.01 1.81 -17.77
CA ILE A 234 -4.67 1.60 -18.22
C ILE A 234 -3.82 0.76 -17.34
N GLN A 235 -3.01 0.04 -18.06
CA GLN A 235 -1.84 -0.69 -17.64
C GLN A 235 -2.17 -1.84 -16.71
N SER A 236 -2.94 -2.79 -17.24
CA SER A 236 -2.62 -4.16 -16.87
C SER A 236 -1.11 -4.33 -17.07
N PRO A 237 -0.37 -4.82 -16.09
CA PRO A 237 1.01 -5.23 -16.34
C PRO A 237 1.04 -6.09 -17.61
N LEU A 238 2.14 -6.06 -18.33
CA LEU A 238 2.30 -6.90 -19.53
C LEU A 238 1.83 -8.33 -19.19
N PRO A 239 1.00 -8.94 -20.01
CA PRO A 239 0.49 -10.28 -19.73
C PRO A 239 1.66 -11.25 -19.57
N VAL A 240 1.77 -11.86 -18.40
CA VAL A 240 2.77 -12.90 -18.10
C VAL A 240 2.35 -14.29 -18.61
N GLU A 241 1.15 -14.41 -19.14
CA GLU A 241 0.55 -15.67 -19.61
C GLU A 241 1.39 -16.36 -20.69
N PHE A 242 2.20 -15.61 -21.43
CA PHE A 242 3.04 -16.16 -22.50
C PHE A 242 4.48 -16.49 -22.08
N GLU A 243 4.91 -16.12 -20.85
CA GLU A 243 6.30 -16.31 -20.41
C GLU A 243 6.72 -17.79 -20.36
N ASN A 244 5.82 -18.67 -19.94
CA ASN A 244 6.10 -20.08 -19.71
C ASN A 244 5.35 -21.01 -20.68
N LEU A 245 4.71 -20.48 -21.73
CA LEU A 245 4.03 -21.29 -22.71
C LEU A 245 5.04 -21.90 -23.70
N GLU A 246 4.91 -23.20 -23.93
CA GLU A 246 5.61 -23.90 -25.00
C GLU A 246 4.91 -23.68 -26.34
N LEU A 247 5.68 -23.46 -27.40
CA LEU A 247 5.14 -23.27 -28.73
C LEU A 247 4.66 -24.58 -29.32
N SER A 248 3.54 -24.53 -30.04
CA SER A 248 3.11 -25.65 -30.86
C SER A 248 4.06 -25.87 -32.07
N GLU A 249 4.17 -27.11 -32.56
CA GLU A 249 5.01 -27.42 -33.72
C GLU A 249 4.60 -26.64 -34.98
N GLU A 250 3.31 -26.33 -35.13
CA GLU A 250 2.81 -25.50 -36.23
C GLU A 250 3.33 -24.06 -36.12
N SER A 251 3.31 -23.47 -34.91
CA SER A 251 3.83 -22.14 -34.70
C SER A 251 5.33 -22.08 -34.98
N ILE A 252 6.07 -23.08 -34.55
CA ILE A 252 7.52 -23.19 -34.82
C ILE A 252 7.78 -23.21 -36.30
N LYS A 253 7.06 -24.04 -37.10
CA LYS A 253 7.21 -24.13 -38.58
C LYS A 253 6.95 -22.79 -39.25
N LEU A 254 5.85 -22.11 -38.90
CA LEU A 254 5.48 -20.81 -39.46
C LEU A 254 6.54 -19.74 -39.17
N LEU A 255 7.14 -19.78 -37.98
CA LEU A 255 8.13 -18.80 -37.57
C LEU A 255 9.52 -19.06 -38.14
N HIS A 256 9.81 -20.33 -38.56
CA HIS A 256 11.03 -20.67 -39.26
C HIS A 256 11.15 -20.01 -40.64
N GLU A 257 10.04 -19.60 -41.25
CA GLU A 257 9.98 -18.92 -42.56
C GLU A 257 10.16 -17.38 -42.41
N LYS A 258 10.33 -16.86 -41.20
CA LYS A 258 10.48 -15.42 -40.96
C LYS A 258 11.90 -14.93 -41.28
N ASN A 259 12.00 -13.72 -41.82
CA ASN A 259 13.24 -13.09 -42.23
C ASN A 259 14.32 -13.07 -41.13
N PHE A 260 13.93 -12.96 -39.86
CA PHE A 260 14.91 -12.94 -38.79
C PHE A 260 15.68 -14.27 -38.67
N VAL A 261 15.06 -15.38 -38.99
CA VAL A 261 15.71 -16.71 -38.99
C VAL A 261 16.81 -16.75 -40.03
N GLU A 262 16.52 -16.24 -41.22
CA GLU A 262 17.51 -16.16 -42.33
C GLU A 262 18.68 -15.21 -41.92
N GLU A 263 18.41 -14.12 -41.23
CA GLU A 263 19.45 -13.22 -40.74
C GLU A 263 20.34 -13.90 -39.67
N ILE A 264 19.73 -14.70 -38.76
CA ILE A 264 20.49 -15.47 -37.76
C ILE A 264 21.39 -16.51 -38.47
N LYS A 265 20.92 -17.21 -39.48
CA LYS A 265 21.72 -18.12 -40.32
C LYS A 265 22.85 -17.37 -41.01
N ARG A 266 22.56 -16.20 -41.59
CA ARG A 266 23.58 -15.38 -42.29
C ARG A 266 24.73 -14.97 -41.40
N ILE A 267 24.48 -14.75 -40.09
CA ILE A 267 25.55 -14.45 -39.11
C ILE A 267 26.16 -15.71 -38.49
N GLN A 268 25.79 -16.91 -38.95
CA GLN A 268 26.29 -18.21 -38.48
C GLN A 268 26.01 -18.44 -36.98
N TYR A 269 24.79 -18.13 -36.53
CA TYR A 269 24.39 -18.26 -35.11
C TYR A 269 23.14 -19.17 -34.94
N GLU A 270 23.08 -20.24 -35.72
CA GLU A 270 21.90 -21.12 -35.87
C GLU A 270 21.44 -21.77 -34.55
N ARG A 271 22.38 -21.97 -33.62
CA ARG A 271 22.05 -22.52 -32.29
C ARG A 271 21.04 -21.66 -31.49
N GLU A 272 20.95 -20.37 -31.80
CA GLU A 272 20.06 -19.42 -31.13
C GLU A 272 18.67 -19.34 -31.78
N ILE A 273 18.45 -19.98 -32.94
CA ILE A 273 17.18 -19.94 -33.67
C ILE A 273 15.99 -20.40 -32.80
N PRO A 274 16.05 -21.53 -32.06
CA PRO A 274 14.93 -21.97 -31.24
C PRO A 274 14.53 -20.93 -30.18
N TYR A 275 15.54 -20.32 -29.52
CA TYR A 275 15.32 -19.26 -28.51
C TYR A 275 14.73 -18.01 -29.16
N ALA A 276 15.29 -17.57 -30.28
CA ALA A 276 14.82 -16.40 -31.00
C ALA A 276 13.37 -16.57 -31.50
N ILE A 277 12.97 -17.75 -31.94
CA ILE A 277 11.59 -18.08 -32.33
C ILE A 277 10.68 -17.98 -31.11
N SER A 278 11.08 -18.55 -29.98
CA SER A 278 10.31 -18.53 -28.75
C SER A 278 10.09 -17.09 -28.24
N ASP A 279 11.16 -16.31 -28.18
CA ASP A 279 11.11 -14.92 -27.72
C ASP A 279 10.32 -14.02 -28.67
N TYR A 280 10.46 -14.20 -29.99
CA TYR A 280 9.65 -13.48 -30.97
C TYR A 280 8.16 -13.76 -30.79
N TRP A 281 7.78 -15.03 -30.64
CA TRP A 281 6.39 -15.43 -30.46
C TRP A 281 5.80 -14.86 -29.18
N ARG A 282 6.53 -14.96 -28.07
CA ARG A 282 6.11 -14.40 -26.77
C ARG A 282 5.92 -12.90 -26.86
N ALA A 283 6.90 -12.20 -27.40
CA ALA A 283 6.83 -10.75 -27.57
C ALA A 283 5.65 -10.34 -28.47
N GLN A 284 5.44 -11.04 -29.59
CA GLN A 284 4.33 -10.75 -30.50
C GLN A 284 2.97 -10.94 -29.83
N ASN A 285 2.75 -12.05 -29.12
CA ASN A 285 1.48 -12.32 -28.45
C ASN A 285 1.26 -11.36 -27.28
N THR A 286 2.29 -11.05 -26.51
CA THR A 286 2.23 -10.05 -25.43
C THR A 286 1.82 -8.69 -25.99
N VAL A 287 2.43 -8.25 -27.10
CA VAL A 287 2.11 -6.98 -27.75
C VAL A 287 0.66 -6.98 -28.26
N ILE A 288 0.25 -8.03 -28.98
CA ILE A 288 -1.12 -8.14 -29.52
C ILE A 288 -2.14 -8.11 -28.38
N ARG A 289 -1.91 -8.87 -27.31
CA ARG A 289 -2.80 -8.94 -26.15
C ARG A 289 -2.90 -7.62 -25.42
N TYR A 290 -1.75 -7.01 -25.15
CA TYR A 290 -1.68 -5.76 -24.39
C TYR A 290 -2.32 -4.58 -25.13
N PHE A 291 -2.04 -4.44 -26.44
CA PHE A 291 -2.52 -3.29 -27.20
C PHE A 291 -3.90 -3.52 -27.84
N ARG A 292 -4.42 -4.75 -27.89
CA ARG A 292 -5.78 -5.02 -28.34
C ARG A 292 -6.82 -4.18 -27.59
N ASP A 293 -6.62 -4.04 -26.29
CA ASP A 293 -7.54 -3.35 -25.40
C ASP A 293 -7.06 -1.93 -25.02
N ASN A 294 -5.88 -1.50 -25.51
CA ASN A 294 -5.19 -0.28 -25.08
C ASN A 294 -4.67 0.54 -26.29
N PHE A 295 -5.54 0.92 -27.19
CA PHE A 295 -5.21 1.66 -28.43
C PHE A 295 -4.41 2.97 -28.20
N LEU A 296 -4.62 3.62 -27.05
CA LEU A 296 -3.96 4.88 -26.73
C LEU A 296 -2.43 4.76 -26.55
N TYR A 297 -1.91 3.55 -26.40
CA TYR A 297 -0.47 3.31 -26.19
C TYR A 297 0.27 2.76 -27.40
N VAL A 298 -0.39 2.63 -28.56
CA VAL A 298 0.27 2.21 -29.81
C VAL A 298 1.44 3.14 -30.15
N ASP A 299 1.31 4.43 -29.85
CA ASP A 299 2.38 5.39 -30.06
C ASP A 299 3.56 5.21 -29.09
N SER A 300 3.34 4.70 -27.88
CA SER A 300 4.42 4.37 -26.95
C SER A 300 5.30 3.23 -27.45
N LEU A 301 4.73 2.26 -28.19
CA LEU A 301 5.49 1.23 -28.89
C LEU A 301 6.41 1.81 -29.97
N LYS A 302 5.93 2.80 -30.72
CA LYS A 302 6.74 3.49 -31.73
C LYS A 302 7.92 4.22 -31.08
N HIS A 303 7.66 4.92 -29.96
CA HIS A 303 8.72 5.59 -29.20
C HIS A 303 9.73 4.59 -28.65
N TYR A 304 9.27 3.51 -28.01
CA TYR A 304 10.16 2.46 -27.49
C TYR A 304 11.02 1.82 -28.59
N ARG A 305 10.42 1.55 -29.76
CA ARG A 305 11.13 1.05 -30.93
C ARG A 305 12.23 2.02 -31.37
N ASN A 306 11.91 3.31 -31.49
CA ASN A 306 12.88 4.32 -31.89
C ASN A 306 14.04 4.41 -30.88
N ASP A 307 13.74 4.34 -29.58
CA ASP A 307 14.77 4.32 -28.52
C ASP A 307 15.67 3.09 -28.62
N LEU A 308 15.10 1.92 -28.89
CA LEU A 308 15.87 0.70 -29.11
C LEU A 308 16.78 0.82 -30.36
N GLU A 309 16.27 1.37 -31.46
CA GLU A 309 17.08 1.60 -32.67
C GLU A 309 18.25 2.55 -32.39
N VAL A 310 18.00 3.62 -31.63
CA VAL A 310 19.05 4.56 -31.22
C VAL A 310 20.09 3.87 -30.36
N ARG A 311 19.69 3.11 -29.34
CA ARG A 311 20.61 2.37 -28.46
C ARG A 311 21.44 1.34 -29.24
N LEU A 312 20.81 0.59 -30.15
CA LEU A 312 21.52 -0.36 -31.01
C LEU A 312 22.57 0.31 -31.91
N ARG A 313 22.26 1.51 -32.46
CA ARG A 313 23.23 2.29 -33.21
C ARG A 313 24.44 2.70 -32.34
N TYR A 314 24.19 3.14 -31.10
CA TYR A 314 25.29 3.48 -30.19
C TYR A 314 26.13 2.27 -29.83
N VAL A 315 25.57 1.11 -29.57
CA VAL A 315 26.27 -0.14 -29.32
C VAL A 315 27.10 -0.52 -30.56
N HIS A 316 26.53 -0.40 -31.76
CA HIS A 316 27.23 -0.63 -33.02
C HIS A 316 28.45 0.30 -33.19
N MET A 317 28.24 1.61 -33.00
CA MET A 317 29.31 2.60 -33.11
C MET A 317 30.43 2.40 -32.06
N SER A 318 30.11 1.91 -30.87
CA SER A 318 31.10 1.61 -29.82
C SER A 318 31.90 0.33 -30.12
N THR A 319 31.26 -0.67 -30.76
CA THR A 319 31.91 -1.93 -31.16
C THR A 319 32.75 -1.79 -32.44
N GLU A 320 32.37 -0.92 -33.40
CA GLU A 320 33.21 -0.59 -34.56
C GLU A 320 34.56 0.01 -34.18
N LYS A 321 34.64 0.76 -33.08
CA LYS A 321 35.91 1.29 -32.56
C LYS A 321 36.82 0.22 -31.93
N SER A 322 36.28 -0.95 -31.61
CA SER A 322 37.01 -2.00 -30.90
C SER A 322 37.36 -3.23 -31.75
N VAL A 323 36.65 -3.49 -32.87
CA VAL A 323 36.88 -4.70 -33.70
C VAL A 323 36.41 -4.46 -35.14
N ASN A 324 37.29 -4.72 -36.12
CA ASN A 324 37.04 -4.74 -37.57
C ASN A 324 36.07 -5.85 -38.02
N ARG A 325 34.83 -5.83 -37.47
CA ARG A 325 33.74 -6.79 -37.78
C ARG A 325 32.46 -6.09 -38.21
N SER A 326 32.57 -5.18 -39.17
CA SER A 326 31.48 -4.24 -39.57
C SER A 326 30.29 -4.83 -40.32
N LEU A 327 30.25 -6.13 -40.65
CA LEU A 327 29.19 -6.71 -41.48
C LEU A 327 28.04 -7.38 -40.73
N LYS A 328 28.22 -7.77 -39.47
CA LYS A 328 27.26 -8.63 -38.78
C LYS A 328 26.08 -7.92 -38.06
N ILE A 329 26.16 -6.61 -37.82
CA ILE A 329 25.16 -5.89 -37.01
C ILE A 329 24.14 -5.12 -37.86
N ARG A 330 24.47 -4.76 -39.13
CA ARG A 330 23.50 -4.15 -40.07
C ARG A 330 22.27 -5.02 -40.28
N SER A 331 22.42 -6.33 -40.21
CA SER A 331 21.34 -7.30 -40.38
C SER A 331 20.35 -7.32 -39.22
N LEU A 332 20.76 -7.04 -37.98
CA LEU A 332 19.86 -6.98 -36.81
C LEU A 332 18.94 -5.75 -36.84
N LEU A 333 19.40 -4.63 -37.40
CA LEU A 333 18.59 -3.41 -37.52
C LEU A 333 17.45 -3.57 -38.56
N THR A 334 17.66 -4.34 -39.63
CA THR A 334 16.60 -4.68 -40.59
C THR A 334 15.54 -5.58 -39.99
N TRP A 335 15.88 -6.40 -39.01
CA TRP A 335 14.95 -7.28 -38.33
C TRP A 335 13.86 -6.52 -37.55
N PHE A 336 14.21 -5.46 -36.82
CA PHE A 336 13.23 -4.59 -36.15
C PHE A 336 12.38 -3.78 -37.13
N GLY A 337 12.86 -3.54 -38.35
CA GLY A 337 12.14 -2.84 -39.41
C GLY A 337 10.99 -3.63 -40.03
N THR A 338 11.02 -4.96 -39.96
CA THR A 338 10.04 -5.86 -40.62
C THR A 338 8.89 -6.28 -39.71
N CYS A 339 8.91 -5.98 -38.40
CA CYS A 339 7.73 -6.12 -37.54
C CYS A 339 6.67 -5.11 -37.95
N ARG A 340 5.93 -5.35 -39.02
CA ARG A 340 4.71 -4.61 -39.34
C ARG A 340 3.69 -4.89 -38.24
N ILE A 341 3.28 -3.86 -37.51
CA ILE A 341 2.04 -3.90 -36.73
C ILE A 341 0.93 -4.23 -37.74
N PRO A 342 0.12 -5.28 -37.53
CA PRO A 342 -1.02 -5.51 -38.40
C PRO A 342 -1.85 -4.23 -38.42
N SER A 343 -2.05 -3.63 -39.61
CA SER A 343 -3.03 -2.56 -39.79
C SER A 343 -4.35 -3.12 -39.25
N ALA A 344 -4.98 -2.42 -38.30
CA ALA A 344 -6.33 -2.74 -37.85
C ALA A 344 -7.21 -2.83 -39.09
N GLY A 345 -7.56 -4.06 -39.52
CA GLY A 345 -8.45 -4.31 -40.62
C GLY A 345 -9.76 -3.61 -40.29
N ALA A 346 -10.20 -2.75 -41.19
CA ALA A 346 -11.51 -2.12 -41.12
C ALA A 346 -12.55 -3.22 -40.89
N VAL A 347 -13.21 -3.18 -39.76
CA VAL A 347 -14.43 -3.95 -39.52
C VAL A 347 -15.49 -3.25 -40.37
N THR A 348 -15.72 -3.81 -41.57
CA THR A 348 -16.94 -3.54 -42.32
C THR A 348 -18.10 -4.23 -41.61
N THR A 349 -19.10 -3.44 -41.33
CA THR A 349 -20.45 -3.70 -40.77
C THR A 349 -20.97 -5.11 -40.89
#